data_0a6a59acb376e5ed4d6951a81da7cb6b
#
_entry.id   0a6a59acb376e5ed4d6951a81da7cb6b
#
_cell.length_a   1.000
_cell.length_b   1.000
_cell.length_c   1.000
_cell.angle_alpha   90.00
_cell.angle_beta   90.00
_cell.angle_gamma   90.00
#
_symmetry.space_group_name_H-M   'P 1'
#
loop_
_entity.id
_entity.type
_entity.pdbx_description
1 polymer ?
#
loop_
_entity_poly.entity_id
_entity_poly.type
_entity_poly.pdbx_seq_one_letter_code
_entity_poly.pdbx_strand_id
1 'polypeptide(L)'
;MKDIDVVIFDIQDVGVRFYTYISTLHLVMEAVAENNKKLIILDRPNPNGHYIDGPILENNFKSFVGMHPIPIVHGMTIGELGIMINKEGWLKNKINCDLKVIPIENYDRNIIYDLPEKPSPNLPNKKSINLYPSLCLFEQTPISIGRGTEMQFQIIGNPD
;
A
#
# COMPACT_ATOMS: atom_id res chain seq x y z
N MET A 1 -17.21 -13.71 -10.93
CA MET A 1 -16.81 -14.57 -9.79
C MET A 1 -17.73 -15.79 -9.56
N LYS A 2 -18.31 -16.39 -10.63
CA LYS A 2 -19.29 -17.48 -10.46
C LYS A 2 -18.71 -18.72 -9.78
N ASP A 3 -17.47 -19.08 -10.07
CA ASP A 3 -16.81 -20.31 -9.62
C ASP A 3 -15.77 -20.08 -8.52
N ILE A 4 -15.91 -18.98 -7.77
CA ILE A 4 -15.02 -18.61 -6.67
C ILE A 4 -15.84 -18.45 -5.39
N ASP A 5 -15.46 -19.11 -4.31
CA ASP A 5 -16.10 -19.00 -3.00
C ASP A 5 -15.38 -18.01 -2.08
N VAL A 6 -14.07 -17.95 -2.18
CA VAL A 6 -13.20 -17.12 -1.35
C VAL A 6 -12.10 -16.50 -2.19
N VAL A 7 -11.83 -15.24 -1.96
CA VAL A 7 -10.65 -14.54 -2.50
C VAL A 7 -9.61 -14.40 -1.40
N ILE A 8 -8.35 -14.70 -1.71
CA ILE A 8 -7.23 -14.49 -0.80
C ILE A 8 -6.39 -13.34 -1.35
N PHE A 9 -6.12 -12.35 -0.50
CA PHE A 9 -5.22 -11.24 -0.81
C PHE A 9 -3.91 -11.42 -0.02
N ASP A 10 -2.82 -11.70 -0.74
CA ASP A 10 -1.50 -11.96 -0.18
C ASP A 10 -0.44 -11.16 -0.97
N ILE A 11 -0.49 -9.83 -0.83
CA ILE A 11 0.38 -8.91 -1.56
C ILE A 11 1.15 -8.04 -0.57
N GLN A 12 2.47 -7.90 -0.78
CA GLN A 12 3.35 -7.10 0.05
C GLN A 12 3.21 -5.61 -0.29
N ASP A 13 2.70 -4.81 0.65
CA ASP A 13 2.70 -3.35 0.61
C ASP A 13 4.00 -2.77 1.20
N VAL A 14 4.25 -1.48 0.98
CA VAL A 14 5.42 -0.77 1.53
C VAL A 14 5.05 0.38 2.47
N GLY A 15 3.77 0.52 2.83
CA GLY A 15 3.29 1.52 3.80
C GLY A 15 3.23 2.95 3.28
N VAL A 16 3.15 3.14 1.97
CA VAL A 16 3.14 4.46 1.33
C VAL A 16 1.89 4.60 0.46
N ARG A 17 1.10 5.67 0.68
CA ARG A 17 -0.23 5.86 0.08
C ARG A 17 -0.27 5.72 -1.44
N PHE A 18 0.76 6.16 -2.16
CA PHE A 18 0.80 6.08 -3.62
C PHE A 18 1.41 4.77 -4.16
N TYR A 19 1.79 3.84 -3.28
CA TYR A 19 2.10 2.47 -3.67
C TYR A 19 0.80 1.70 -3.83
N THR A 20 0.41 1.40 -5.07
CA THR A 20 -0.99 1.16 -5.47
C THR A 20 -1.63 -0.15 -5.02
N TYR A 21 -0.92 -1.02 -4.30
CA TYR A 21 -1.51 -2.27 -3.79
C TYR A 21 -2.63 -2.04 -2.78
N ILE A 22 -2.60 -0.95 -2.03
CA ILE A 22 -3.72 -0.55 -1.17
C ILE A 22 -4.96 -0.15 -1.97
N SER A 23 -4.78 0.46 -3.15
CA SER A 23 -5.86 0.78 -4.08
C SER A 23 -6.40 -0.48 -4.76
N THR A 24 -5.52 -1.42 -5.10
CA THR A 24 -5.91 -2.76 -5.59
C THR A 24 -6.74 -3.51 -4.54
N LEU A 25 -6.32 -3.49 -3.26
CA LEU A 25 -7.09 -4.07 -2.17
C LEU A 25 -8.50 -3.48 -2.11
N HIS A 26 -8.62 -2.14 -2.17
CA HIS A 26 -9.92 -1.46 -2.15
C HIS A 26 -10.85 -1.99 -3.27
N LEU A 27 -10.36 -2.06 -4.51
CA LEU A 27 -11.14 -2.55 -5.63
C LEU A 27 -11.49 -4.05 -5.51
N VAL A 28 -10.58 -4.85 -4.96
CA VAL A 28 -10.86 -6.27 -4.65
C VAL A 28 -11.96 -6.38 -3.60
N MET A 29 -11.92 -5.56 -2.54
CA MET A 29 -12.97 -5.52 -1.51
C MET A 29 -14.33 -5.16 -2.10
N GLU A 30 -14.40 -4.16 -2.99
CA GLU A 30 -15.63 -3.81 -3.71
C GLU A 30 -16.15 -4.99 -4.55
N ALA A 31 -15.29 -5.56 -5.39
CA ALA A 31 -15.67 -6.66 -6.26
C ALA A 31 -16.16 -7.90 -5.49
N VAL A 32 -15.52 -8.21 -4.36
CA VAL A 32 -15.90 -9.32 -3.47
C VAL A 32 -17.26 -9.04 -2.83
N ALA A 33 -17.46 -7.84 -2.30
CA ALA A 33 -18.72 -7.42 -1.68
C ALA A 33 -19.88 -7.42 -2.68
N GLU A 34 -19.69 -6.86 -3.87
CA GLU A 34 -20.70 -6.85 -4.95
C GLU A 34 -21.12 -8.25 -5.40
N ASN A 35 -20.25 -9.24 -5.25
CA ASN A 35 -20.53 -10.64 -5.59
C ASN A 35 -20.90 -11.52 -4.40
N ASN A 36 -21.10 -10.95 -3.21
CA ASN A 36 -21.40 -11.67 -1.95
C ASN A 36 -20.41 -12.81 -1.68
N LYS A 37 -19.12 -12.53 -1.86
CA LYS A 37 -18.03 -13.48 -1.61
C LYS A 37 -17.25 -13.06 -0.37
N LYS A 38 -16.39 -13.96 0.11
CA LYS A 38 -15.50 -13.74 1.25
C LYS A 38 -14.12 -13.30 0.80
N LEU A 39 -13.54 -12.31 1.49
CA LEU A 39 -12.15 -11.91 1.35
C LEU A 39 -11.35 -12.33 2.59
N ILE A 40 -10.21 -12.97 2.36
CA ILE A 40 -9.21 -13.23 3.40
C ILE A 40 -7.94 -12.46 3.04
N ILE A 41 -7.50 -11.56 3.94
CA ILE A 41 -6.20 -10.92 3.82
C ILE A 41 -5.21 -11.72 4.67
N LEU A 42 -4.13 -12.18 4.07
CA LEU A 42 -2.95 -12.66 4.79
C LEU A 42 -2.08 -11.43 5.05
N ASP A 43 -2.08 -10.97 6.30
CA ASP A 43 -1.42 -9.70 6.63
C ASP A 43 0.10 -9.82 6.53
N ARG A 44 0.77 -8.71 6.18
CA ARG A 44 2.21 -8.66 5.97
C ARG A 44 2.83 -7.47 6.69
N PRO A 45 4.08 -7.60 7.16
CA PRO A 45 4.79 -6.49 7.81
C PRO A 45 4.87 -5.26 6.92
N ASN A 46 4.63 -4.09 7.50
CA ASN A 46 4.87 -2.82 6.83
C ASN A 46 6.32 -2.37 7.11
N PRO A 47 7.21 -2.30 6.09
CA PRO A 47 8.60 -1.89 6.29
C PRO A 47 8.75 -0.42 6.70
N ASN A 48 7.75 0.43 6.44
CA ASN A 48 7.65 1.81 6.91
C ASN A 48 6.61 1.98 8.03
N GLY A 49 6.26 0.91 8.74
CA GLY A 49 5.23 0.90 9.78
C GLY A 49 5.60 1.68 11.05
N HIS A 50 6.88 1.98 11.26
CA HIS A 50 7.43 2.57 12.48
C HIS A 50 7.22 4.10 12.59
N TYR A 51 6.64 4.75 11.57
CA TYR A 51 6.33 6.19 11.60
C TYR A 51 5.11 6.53 10.75
N ILE A 52 4.57 7.71 10.99
CA ILE A 52 3.48 8.31 10.21
C ILE A 52 3.96 9.69 9.79
N ASP A 53 3.83 10.02 8.48
CA ASP A 53 4.30 11.30 7.96
C ASP A 53 3.57 11.72 6.66
N GLY A 54 3.68 13.01 6.37
CA GLY A 54 3.12 13.64 5.18
C GLY A 54 1.63 13.99 5.31
N PRO A 55 1.11 14.82 4.37
CA PRO A 55 -0.26 15.30 4.42
C PRO A 55 -1.28 14.20 4.17
N ILE A 56 -2.43 14.33 4.82
CA ILE A 56 -3.62 13.53 4.53
C ILE A 56 -4.15 13.91 3.14
N LEU A 57 -4.59 12.91 2.37
CA LEU A 57 -5.17 13.14 1.04
C LEU A 57 -6.52 13.85 1.16
N GLU A 58 -6.65 14.97 0.46
CA GLU A 58 -7.92 15.66 0.29
C GLU A 58 -8.79 14.96 -0.77
N ASN A 59 -10.10 14.96 -0.56
CA ASN A 59 -11.05 14.21 -1.40
C ASN A 59 -11.04 14.62 -2.88
N ASN A 60 -10.75 15.89 -3.18
CA ASN A 60 -10.67 16.41 -4.55
C ASN A 60 -9.45 15.95 -5.34
N PHE A 61 -8.47 15.35 -4.68
CA PHE A 61 -7.27 14.79 -5.30
C PHE A 61 -7.27 13.25 -5.36
N LYS A 62 -8.40 12.62 -5.07
CA LYS A 62 -8.52 11.16 -5.14
C LYS A 62 -8.26 10.62 -6.55
N SER A 63 -7.41 9.59 -6.62
CA SER A 63 -7.09 8.85 -7.84
C SER A 63 -6.65 7.43 -7.48
N PHE A 64 -6.29 6.62 -8.46
CA PHE A 64 -5.76 5.27 -8.18
C PHE A 64 -4.43 5.28 -7.40
N VAL A 65 -3.63 6.34 -7.53
CA VAL A 65 -2.41 6.54 -6.73
C VAL A 65 -2.67 7.21 -5.38
N GLY A 66 -3.93 7.38 -5.00
CA GLY A 66 -4.34 7.95 -3.73
C GLY A 66 -5.85 7.86 -3.56
N MET A 67 -6.35 6.71 -3.08
CA MET A 67 -7.80 6.49 -2.91
C MET A 67 -8.31 6.89 -1.53
N HIS A 68 -7.46 6.85 -0.50
CA HIS A 68 -7.88 6.94 0.89
C HIS A 68 -7.40 8.23 1.56
N PRO A 69 -8.21 8.83 2.46
CA PRO A 69 -7.85 10.03 3.21
C PRO A 69 -6.89 9.69 4.36
N ILE A 70 -5.70 9.22 4.02
CA ILE A 70 -4.63 8.83 4.93
C ILE A 70 -3.35 9.63 4.64
N PRO A 71 -2.40 9.71 5.57
CA PRO A 71 -1.07 10.30 5.33
C PRO A 71 -0.29 9.61 4.22
N ILE A 72 0.76 10.25 3.71
CA ILE A 72 1.67 9.65 2.71
C ILE A 72 2.26 8.36 3.26
N VAL A 73 2.86 8.41 4.46
CA VAL A 73 3.29 7.23 5.21
C VAL A 73 2.25 6.99 6.29
N HIS A 74 1.51 5.91 6.20
CA HIS A 74 0.30 5.72 7.00
C HIS A 74 0.48 4.82 8.24
N GLY A 75 1.63 4.13 8.37
CA GLY A 75 1.98 3.33 9.54
C GLY A 75 1.17 2.04 9.74
N MET A 76 0.20 1.75 8.88
CA MET A 76 -0.67 0.56 8.98
C MET A 76 -0.12 -0.62 8.18
N THR A 77 -0.42 -1.84 8.61
CA THR A 77 -0.31 -3.02 7.75
C THR A 77 -1.44 -3.03 6.71
N ILE A 78 -1.32 -3.87 5.69
CA ILE A 78 -2.37 -3.99 4.67
C ILE A 78 -3.67 -4.55 5.25
N GLY A 79 -3.57 -5.42 6.24
CA GLY A 79 -4.72 -5.96 6.97
C GLY A 79 -5.42 -4.90 7.82
N GLU A 80 -4.67 -4.07 8.55
CA GLU A 80 -5.20 -2.94 9.33
C GLU A 80 -5.91 -1.94 8.41
N LEU A 81 -5.33 -1.63 7.27
CA LEU A 81 -5.96 -0.74 6.28
C LEU A 81 -7.24 -1.34 5.70
N GLY A 82 -7.26 -2.64 5.39
CA GLY A 82 -8.47 -3.33 4.94
C GLY A 82 -9.61 -3.24 5.96
N ILE A 83 -9.32 -3.41 7.25
CA ILE A 83 -10.29 -3.23 8.33
C ILE A 83 -10.78 -1.78 8.37
N MET A 84 -9.90 -0.80 8.25
CA MET A 84 -10.23 0.62 8.23
C MET A 84 -11.15 0.96 7.06
N ILE A 85 -10.80 0.57 5.83
CA ILE A 85 -11.62 0.78 4.63
C ILE A 85 -13.05 0.30 4.85
N ASN A 86 -13.20 -0.88 5.43
CA ASN A 86 -14.51 -1.49 5.68
C ASN A 86 -15.29 -0.76 6.77
N LYS A 87 -14.66 -0.46 7.90
CA LYS A 87 -15.30 0.22 9.04
C LYS A 87 -15.66 1.67 8.79
N GLU A 88 -14.82 2.39 8.04
CA GLU A 88 -15.08 3.78 7.68
C GLU A 88 -16.09 3.93 6.51
N GLY A 89 -16.51 2.80 5.92
CA GLY A 89 -17.46 2.80 4.81
C GLY A 89 -16.92 3.49 3.55
N TRP A 90 -15.65 3.29 3.26
CA TRP A 90 -15.00 3.92 2.10
C TRP A 90 -15.29 3.21 0.78
N LEU A 91 -15.83 2.00 0.82
CA LEU A 91 -16.26 1.26 -0.36
C LEU A 91 -17.46 1.96 -1.03
N LYS A 92 -17.57 1.80 -2.34
CA LYS A 92 -18.67 2.37 -3.13
C LYS A 92 -20.03 2.01 -2.54
N ASN A 93 -20.93 2.98 -2.49
CA ASN A 93 -22.28 2.84 -1.90
C ASN A 93 -22.27 2.37 -0.44
N LYS A 94 -21.15 2.51 0.26
CA LYS A 94 -20.96 2.04 1.66
C LYS A 94 -21.28 0.55 1.83
N ILE A 95 -21.07 -0.25 0.77
CA ILE A 95 -21.20 -1.71 0.89
C ILE A 95 -20.19 -2.22 1.89
N ASN A 96 -20.49 -3.36 2.52
CA ASN A 96 -19.61 -4.00 3.48
C ASN A 96 -19.03 -5.28 2.89
N CYS A 97 -17.71 -5.44 2.98
CA CYS A 97 -17.02 -6.65 2.53
C CYS A 97 -17.01 -7.69 3.65
N ASP A 98 -17.38 -8.96 3.37
CA ASP A 98 -17.13 -10.08 4.30
C ASP A 98 -15.62 -10.33 4.37
N LEU A 99 -14.97 -9.60 5.28
CA LEU A 99 -13.52 -9.53 5.42
C LEU A 99 -13.06 -10.34 6.64
N LYS A 100 -12.06 -11.22 6.41
CA LYS A 100 -11.27 -11.84 7.47
C LYS A 100 -9.80 -11.47 7.27
N VAL A 101 -9.14 -10.94 8.30
CA VAL A 101 -7.70 -10.72 8.33
C VAL A 101 -7.05 -11.82 9.15
N ILE A 102 -6.02 -12.45 8.61
CA ILE A 102 -5.11 -13.34 9.34
C ILE A 102 -3.93 -12.48 9.77
N PRO A 103 -3.79 -12.16 11.06
CA PRO A 103 -2.76 -11.25 11.53
C PRO A 103 -1.37 -11.88 11.45
N ILE A 104 -0.36 -11.01 11.41
CA ILE A 104 1.04 -11.41 11.50
C ILE A 104 1.34 -11.80 12.96
N GLU A 105 1.94 -12.95 13.16
CA GLU A 105 2.40 -13.37 14.48
C GLU A 105 3.66 -12.59 14.90
N ASN A 106 3.72 -12.17 16.16
CA ASN A 106 4.86 -11.45 16.78
C ASN A 106 5.28 -10.17 16.03
N TYR A 107 4.37 -9.51 15.32
CA TYR A 107 4.67 -8.26 14.65
C TYR A 107 4.74 -7.09 15.64
N ASP A 108 5.86 -6.36 15.60
CA ASP A 108 6.02 -5.07 16.29
C ASP A 108 6.36 -4.00 15.24
N ARG A 109 5.48 -3.00 15.10
CA ARG A 109 5.65 -1.90 14.13
C ARG A 109 6.87 -1.02 14.40
N ASN A 110 7.41 -1.01 15.63
CA ASN A 110 8.60 -0.25 15.97
C ASN A 110 9.89 -0.91 15.45
N ILE A 111 9.80 -2.17 15.04
CA ILE A 111 10.93 -2.87 14.43
C ILE A 111 10.96 -2.58 12.94
N ILE A 112 12.07 -2.03 12.46
CA ILE A 112 12.30 -1.82 11.03
C ILE A 112 12.47 -3.19 10.37
N TYR A 113 11.46 -3.61 9.63
CA TYR A 113 11.43 -4.89 8.94
C TYR A 113 12.14 -4.83 7.60
N ASP A 114 13.02 -5.78 7.34
CA ASP A 114 13.66 -5.96 6.03
C ASP A 114 12.92 -7.04 5.26
N LEU A 115 12.39 -6.69 4.09
CA LEU A 115 11.61 -7.62 3.30
C LEU A 115 12.51 -8.71 2.72
N PRO A 116 12.14 -10.01 2.83
CA PRO A 116 12.92 -11.11 2.27
C PRO A 116 12.96 -11.09 0.74
N GLU A 117 11.91 -10.51 0.12
CA GLU A 117 11.78 -10.36 -1.33
C GLU A 117 11.49 -8.92 -1.69
N LYS A 118 12.02 -8.44 -2.80
CA LYS A 118 11.78 -7.09 -3.29
C LYS A 118 10.30 -6.92 -3.69
N PRO A 119 9.60 -5.91 -3.17
CA PRO A 119 8.17 -5.72 -3.47
C PRO A 119 7.92 -5.21 -4.90
N SER A 120 8.95 -4.64 -5.54
CA SER A 120 8.91 -4.12 -6.91
C SER A 120 10.31 -4.14 -7.53
N PRO A 121 10.42 -4.30 -8.86
CA PRO A 121 11.70 -4.12 -9.55
C PRO A 121 12.38 -2.79 -9.27
N ASN A 122 11.61 -1.72 -9.00
CA ASN A 122 12.12 -0.38 -8.69
C ASN A 122 12.41 -0.16 -7.19
N LEU A 123 12.06 -1.10 -6.33
CA LEU A 123 12.37 -1.06 -4.90
C LEU A 123 13.20 -2.29 -4.52
N PRO A 124 14.47 -2.35 -4.97
CA PRO A 124 15.28 -3.57 -4.90
C PRO A 124 15.76 -3.93 -3.48
N ASN A 125 15.71 -2.99 -2.54
CA ASN A 125 16.27 -3.17 -1.20
C ASN A 125 15.63 -2.23 -0.18
N LYS A 126 15.94 -2.44 1.09
CA LYS A 126 15.47 -1.65 2.22
C LYS A 126 15.73 -0.15 2.07
N LYS A 127 16.90 0.25 1.55
CA LYS A 127 17.25 1.67 1.37
C LYS A 127 16.30 2.35 0.39
N SER A 128 16.02 1.72 -0.76
CA SER A 128 15.07 2.25 -1.74
C SER A 128 13.65 2.34 -1.17
N ILE A 129 13.22 1.33 -0.39
CA ILE A 129 11.90 1.30 0.26
C ILE A 129 11.76 2.46 1.26
N ASN A 130 12.80 2.71 2.09
CA ASN A 130 12.78 3.79 3.08
C ASN A 130 12.84 5.18 2.45
N LEU A 131 13.51 5.35 1.30
CA LEU A 131 13.61 6.63 0.58
C LEU A 131 12.42 6.87 -0.35
N TYR A 132 11.68 5.83 -0.72
CA TYR A 132 10.55 5.90 -1.64
C TYR A 132 9.50 6.96 -1.28
N PRO A 133 9.06 7.12 0.00
CA PRO A 133 8.08 8.14 0.38
C PRO A 133 8.45 9.56 -0.04
N SER A 134 9.74 9.89 0.00
CA SER A 134 10.26 11.22 -0.36
C SER A 134 10.61 11.32 -1.85
N LEU A 135 11.30 10.31 -2.40
CA LEU A 135 11.82 10.38 -3.77
C LEU A 135 10.74 10.19 -4.83
N CYS A 136 9.67 9.45 -4.54
CA CYS A 136 8.57 9.24 -5.48
C CYS A 136 7.89 10.56 -5.90
N LEU A 137 7.94 11.60 -5.07
CA LEU A 137 7.40 12.92 -5.39
C LEU A 137 8.08 13.59 -6.59
N PHE A 138 9.28 13.15 -6.95
CA PHE A 138 10.03 13.65 -8.09
C PHE A 138 9.74 12.90 -9.40
N GLU A 139 8.95 11.81 -9.40
CA GLU A 139 8.68 10.99 -10.61
C GLU A 139 8.06 11.79 -11.76
N GLN A 140 7.34 12.86 -11.47
CA GLN A 140 6.69 13.72 -12.47
C GLN A 140 7.46 15.02 -12.73
N THR A 141 8.74 15.03 -12.41
CA THR A 141 9.65 16.18 -12.65
C THR A 141 10.79 15.77 -13.58
N PRO A 142 11.59 16.71 -14.11
CA PRO A 142 12.81 16.41 -14.90
C PRO A 142 13.92 15.73 -14.08
N ILE A 143 13.77 15.67 -12.75
CA ILE A 143 14.77 15.11 -11.84
C ILE A 143 14.78 13.58 -11.93
N SER A 144 15.94 12.99 -12.16
CA SER A 144 16.15 11.56 -12.10
C SER A 144 16.22 11.08 -10.65
N ILE A 145 15.51 10.01 -10.35
CA ILE A 145 15.54 9.29 -9.07
C ILE A 145 16.17 7.90 -9.20
N GLY A 146 17.02 7.74 -10.21
CA GLY A 146 17.78 6.51 -10.45
C GLY A 146 16.99 5.37 -11.10
N ARG A 147 15.77 5.61 -11.60
CA ARG A 147 15.01 4.57 -12.35
C ARG A 147 15.78 4.20 -13.64
N GLY A 148 15.81 2.91 -13.94
CA GLY A 148 16.59 2.37 -15.07
C GLY A 148 18.07 2.16 -14.77
N THR A 149 18.53 2.41 -13.54
CA THR A 149 19.89 2.13 -13.05
C THR A 149 19.86 1.05 -11.95
N GLU A 150 21.00 0.73 -11.36
CA GLU A 150 21.08 -0.15 -10.18
C GLU A 150 20.77 0.60 -8.86
N MET A 151 20.50 1.91 -8.93
CA MET A 151 20.31 2.79 -7.77
C MET A 151 18.88 3.38 -7.71
N GLN A 152 17.87 2.61 -8.11
CA GLN A 152 16.47 3.04 -8.11
C GLN A 152 16.05 3.56 -6.73
N PHE A 153 15.46 4.77 -6.70
CA PHE A 153 15.04 5.47 -5.48
C PHE A 153 16.13 5.57 -4.40
N GLN A 154 17.41 5.63 -4.81
CA GLN A 154 18.56 5.76 -3.90
C GLN A 154 19.48 6.93 -4.25
N ILE A 155 19.29 7.53 -5.39
CA ILE A 155 20.00 8.71 -5.88
C ILE A 155 19.00 9.72 -6.43
N ILE A 156 19.42 10.97 -6.49
CA ILE A 156 18.68 12.07 -7.12
C ILE A 156 19.66 12.90 -7.93
N GLY A 157 19.26 13.33 -9.10
CA GLY A 157 20.10 14.18 -9.95
C GLY A 157 19.35 14.72 -11.15
N ASN A 158 19.94 15.75 -11.77
CA ASN A 158 19.49 16.28 -13.04
C ASN A 158 20.53 15.92 -14.11
N PRO A 159 20.14 15.51 -15.32
CA PRO A 159 21.07 15.22 -16.40
C PRO A 159 21.80 16.45 -16.96
N ASP A 160 21.34 17.69 -16.64
CA ASP A 160 21.94 18.97 -17.10
C ASP A 160 22.89 19.60 -16.06
#